data_1b4c99292015ff93385fade91c846664
#
_entry.id   1b4c99292015ff93385fade91c846664
#
_cell.length_a   1.000
_cell.length_b   1.000
_cell.length_c   1.000
_cell.angle_alpha   90.00
_cell.angle_beta   90.00
_cell.angle_gamma   90.00
#
_symmetry.space_group_name_H-M   'P 1'
#
loop_
_entity.id
_entity.type
_entity.pdbx_description
1 polymer ?
#
loop_
_entity_poly.entity_id
_entity_poly.type
_entity_poly.pdbx_seq_one_letter_code
_entity_poly.pdbx_strand_id
1 'polypeptide(L)'
;MDKTVEIAPDIYLISLVSDKPGTLELHELSLAIKAPDGMVLVVGCSHPDIDKIVEAASTIDPRIHLIVGGFHLVVATDADIQKIVTALHDTFSVQYVAPGHCTGEPAFTALKKAFGDRYLFAGLGSTFALSTSPD
;
A
#
# COMPACT_ATOMS: atom_id res chain seq x y z
N MET A 1 2.84 13.11 14.14
CA MET A 1 1.38 13.35 14.20
C MET A 1 0.76 12.85 12.89
N ASP A 2 -0.21 11.99 13.00
CA ASP A 2 -0.88 11.41 11.84
C ASP A 2 -1.81 12.44 11.22
N LYS A 3 -1.70 12.62 9.90
CA LYS A 3 -2.49 13.63 9.20
C LYS A 3 -2.70 13.26 7.73
N THR A 4 -3.90 13.55 7.23
CA THR A 4 -4.23 13.43 5.82
C THR A 4 -4.66 14.79 5.27
N VAL A 5 -4.07 15.21 4.16
CA VAL A 5 -4.31 16.53 3.54
C VAL A 5 -4.57 16.36 2.05
N GLU A 6 -5.63 16.96 1.54
CA GLU A 6 -5.84 17.10 0.11
C GLU A 6 -4.92 18.20 -0.41
N ILE A 7 -3.98 17.85 -1.30
CA ILE A 7 -2.98 18.79 -1.84
C ILE A 7 -3.34 19.30 -3.25
N ALA A 8 -4.23 18.61 -3.93
CA ALA A 8 -4.81 18.99 -5.21
C ALA A 8 -6.12 18.22 -5.36
N PRO A 9 -7.02 18.56 -6.29
CA PRO A 9 -8.25 17.81 -6.48
C PRO A 9 -7.99 16.31 -6.67
N ASP A 10 -8.59 15.49 -5.79
CA ASP A 10 -8.46 14.03 -5.76
C ASP A 10 -7.05 13.50 -5.49
N ILE A 11 -6.15 14.33 -5.00
CA ILE A 11 -4.79 13.94 -4.62
C ILE A 11 -4.56 14.28 -3.14
N TYR A 12 -4.23 13.26 -2.35
CA TYR A 12 -4.08 13.37 -0.90
C TYR A 12 -2.68 12.94 -0.47
N LEU A 13 -2.17 13.61 0.53
CA LEU A 13 -0.94 13.23 1.21
C LEU A 13 -1.29 12.68 2.59
N ILE A 14 -0.92 11.44 2.83
CA ILE A 14 -1.13 10.76 4.10
C ILE A 14 0.20 10.75 4.85
N SER A 15 0.23 11.40 6.01
CA SER A 15 1.39 11.41 6.90
C SER A 15 1.11 10.51 8.09
N LEU A 16 1.91 9.48 8.26
CA LEU A 16 1.84 8.60 9.42
C LEU A 16 3.20 8.54 10.11
N VAL A 17 3.16 8.29 11.41
CA VAL A 17 4.35 8.16 12.25
C VAL A 17 4.51 6.71 12.65
N SER A 18 5.71 6.17 12.41
CA SER A 18 6.10 4.88 12.96
C SER A 18 6.75 5.09 14.32
N ASP A 19 6.15 4.55 15.36
CA ASP A 19 6.60 4.70 16.75
C ASP A 19 6.91 3.32 17.38
N LYS A 20 7.36 2.36 16.57
CA LYS A 20 7.65 1.01 17.06
C LYS A 20 8.72 1.04 18.15
N PRO A 21 8.52 0.34 19.28
CA PRO A 21 9.49 0.30 20.37
C PRO A 21 10.88 -0.15 19.88
N GLY A 22 11.91 0.55 20.34
CA GLY A 22 13.29 0.24 19.98
C GLY A 22 13.76 0.78 18.63
N THR A 23 12.91 1.53 17.91
CA THR A 23 13.27 2.19 16.66
C THR A 23 13.16 3.72 16.80
N LEU A 24 13.78 4.42 15.86
CA LEU A 24 13.57 5.86 15.76
C LEU A 24 12.15 6.15 15.30
N GLU A 25 11.60 7.25 15.79
CA GLU A 25 10.34 7.77 15.27
C GLU A 25 10.52 8.20 13.82
N LEU A 26 9.80 7.56 12.92
CA LEU A 26 9.88 7.83 11.49
C LEU A 26 8.57 8.44 11.00
N HIS A 27 8.68 9.64 10.43
CA HIS A 27 7.59 10.29 9.73
C HIS A 27 7.61 9.84 8.27
N GLU A 28 6.52 9.29 7.79
CA GLU A 28 6.43 8.77 6.42
C GLU A 28 5.23 9.34 5.69
N LEU A 29 5.45 9.69 4.44
CA LEU A 29 4.41 10.22 3.56
C LEU A 29 4.03 9.18 2.52
N SER A 30 2.73 9.04 2.29
CA SER A 30 2.17 8.24 1.22
C SER A 30 1.25 9.10 0.38
N LEU A 31 1.23 8.87 -0.92
CA LEU A 31 0.37 9.59 -1.85
C LEU A 31 -0.87 8.75 -2.16
N ALA A 32 -2.04 9.33 -2.02
CA ALA A 32 -3.29 8.69 -2.36
C ALA A 32 -3.97 9.48 -3.49
N ILE A 33 -4.25 8.80 -4.58
CA ILE A 33 -4.88 9.39 -5.77
C ILE A 33 -6.25 8.75 -5.97
N LYS A 34 -7.28 9.57 -5.97
CA LYS A 34 -8.64 9.09 -6.24
C LYS A 34 -8.85 8.99 -7.74
N ALA A 35 -9.04 7.78 -8.22
CA ALA A 35 -9.24 7.46 -9.63
C ALA A 35 -10.64 6.85 -9.83
N PRO A 36 -11.13 6.73 -11.09
CA PRO A 36 -12.46 6.16 -11.34
C PRO A 36 -12.69 4.77 -10.74
N ASP A 37 -11.67 3.92 -10.75
CA ASP A 37 -11.77 2.55 -10.22
C ASP A 37 -11.50 2.45 -8.72
N GLY A 38 -11.11 3.54 -8.07
CA GLY A 38 -10.80 3.59 -6.65
C GLY A 38 -9.47 4.28 -6.38
N MET A 39 -9.00 4.16 -5.13
CA MET A 39 -7.76 4.80 -4.68
C MET A 39 -6.53 4.09 -5.23
N VAL A 40 -5.59 4.88 -5.70
CA VAL A 40 -4.23 4.42 -6.00
C VAL A 40 -3.30 4.95 -4.91
N LEU A 41 -2.65 4.06 -4.21
CA LEU A 41 -1.69 4.40 -3.17
C LEU A 41 -0.27 4.23 -3.67
N VAL A 42 0.51 5.30 -3.57
CA VAL A 42 1.95 5.27 -3.81
C VAL A 42 2.62 5.40 -2.45
N VAL A 43 3.28 4.33 -2.02
CA VAL A 43 3.92 4.25 -0.71
C VAL A 43 5.43 4.18 -0.84
N GLY A 44 6.14 4.65 0.19
CA GLY A 44 7.60 4.53 0.28
C GLY A 44 8.00 3.16 0.78
N CYS A 45 8.48 3.09 2.02
CA CYS A 45 8.84 1.81 2.67
C CYS A 45 7.72 1.20 3.51
N SER A 46 6.73 1.98 3.91
CA SER A 46 5.63 1.57 4.78
C SER A 46 6.08 1.18 6.20
N HIS A 47 6.96 1.98 6.79
CA HIS A 47 7.42 1.76 8.17
C HIS A 47 6.28 1.78 9.21
N PRO A 48 5.21 2.61 9.05
CA PRO A 48 4.07 2.55 9.96
C PRO A 48 3.21 1.29 9.84
N ASP A 49 3.51 0.40 8.95
CA ASP A 49 2.81 -0.77 8.45
C ASP A 49 1.83 -0.44 7.32
N ILE A 50 1.87 -1.25 6.27
CA ILE A 50 1.08 -1.00 5.06
C ILE A 50 -0.42 -1.04 5.34
N ASP A 51 -0.89 -1.89 6.24
CA ASP A 51 -2.29 -1.98 6.60
C ASP A 51 -2.82 -0.70 7.26
N LYS A 52 -1.99 -0.03 8.06
CA LYS A 52 -2.35 1.27 8.65
C LYS A 52 -2.45 2.38 7.61
N ILE A 53 -1.56 2.36 6.61
CA ILE A 53 -1.61 3.31 5.49
C ILE A 53 -2.90 3.09 4.68
N VAL A 54 -3.25 1.83 4.42
CA VAL A 54 -4.49 1.47 3.71
C VAL A 54 -5.72 1.86 4.53
N GLU A 55 -5.69 1.65 5.83
CA GLU A 55 -6.78 2.08 6.73
C GLU A 55 -7.00 3.60 6.63
N ALA A 56 -5.94 4.39 6.68
CA ALA A 56 -6.03 5.84 6.53
C ALA A 56 -6.60 6.24 5.16
N ALA A 57 -6.15 5.60 4.08
CA ALA A 57 -6.66 5.85 2.73
C ALA A 57 -8.14 5.45 2.59
N SER A 58 -8.56 4.39 3.25
CA SER A 58 -9.95 3.91 3.20
C SER A 58 -10.95 4.88 3.81
N THR A 59 -10.51 5.82 4.65
CA THR A 59 -11.36 6.89 5.17
C THR A 59 -11.68 7.93 4.09
N ILE A 60 -10.86 8.04 3.05
CA ILE A 60 -11.10 8.93 1.91
C ILE A 60 -12.04 8.25 0.91
N ASP A 61 -11.69 7.03 0.53
CA ASP A 61 -12.52 6.16 -0.34
C ASP A 61 -12.20 4.71 0.02
N PRO A 62 -13.20 3.89 0.41
CA PRO A 62 -12.96 2.51 0.80
C PRO A 62 -12.54 1.59 -0.36
N ARG A 63 -12.70 2.04 -1.59
CA ARG A 63 -12.28 1.28 -2.77
C ARG A 63 -10.79 1.48 -3.01
N ILE A 64 -9.97 0.54 -2.59
CA ILE A 64 -8.52 0.57 -2.80
C ILE A 64 -8.20 -0.23 -4.07
N HIS A 65 -7.91 0.48 -5.15
CA HIS A 65 -7.68 -0.15 -6.45
C HIS A 65 -6.27 -0.70 -6.61
N LEU A 66 -5.25 0.08 -6.24
CA LEU A 66 -3.86 -0.31 -6.42
C LEU A 66 -2.99 0.24 -5.30
N ILE A 67 -2.08 -0.59 -4.81
CA ILE A 67 -1.00 -0.14 -3.92
C ILE A 67 0.32 -0.45 -4.61
N VAL A 68 1.17 0.57 -4.76
CA VAL A 68 2.50 0.43 -5.36
C VAL A 68 3.57 1.01 -4.43
N GLY A 69 4.66 0.29 -4.25
CA GLY A 69 5.80 0.69 -3.44
C GLY A 69 6.30 -0.38 -2.49
N GLY A 70 7.06 0.00 -1.48
CA GLY A 70 7.63 -0.91 -0.50
C GLY A 70 6.66 -1.22 0.64
N PHE A 71 6.54 -2.48 1.03
CA PHE A 71 5.62 -2.93 2.09
C PHE A 71 6.34 -3.22 3.42
N HIS A 72 7.65 -3.02 3.46
CA HIS A 72 8.51 -3.20 4.64
C HIS A 72 8.31 -4.52 5.38
N LEU A 73 8.24 -5.61 4.65
CA LEU A 73 8.02 -6.95 5.20
C LEU A 73 9.28 -7.82 5.16
N VAL A 74 10.42 -7.25 4.77
CA VAL A 74 11.69 -7.98 4.62
C VAL A 74 12.18 -8.61 5.92
N VAL A 75 11.85 -8.00 7.07
CA VAL A 75 12.22 -8.52 8.41
C VAL A 75 11.02 -9.08 9.17
N ALA A 76 9.85 -9.17 8.55
CA ALA A 76 8.65 -9.66 9.19
C ALA A 76 8.66 -11.18 9.33
N THR A 77 8.01 -11.69 10.36
CA THR A 77 7.77 -13.13 10.53
C THR A 77 6.73 -13.62 9.52
N ASP A 78 6.69 -14.93 9.26
CA ASP A 78 5.68 -15.51 8.39
C ASP A 78 4.25 -15.22 8.90
N ALA A 79 4.05 -15.24 10.21
CA ALA A 79 2.76 -14.92 10.82
C ALA A 79 2.36 -13.47 10.55
N ASP A 80 3.29 -12.52 10.65
CA ASP A 80 3.04 -11.12 10.37
C ASP A 80 2.76 -10.88 8.88
N ILE A 81 3.49 -11.56 8.01
CA ILE A 81 3.25 -11.51 6.55
C ILE A 81 1.84 -11.99 6.24
N GLN A 82 1.42 -13.13 6.80
CA GLN A 82 0.07 -13.65 6.56
C GLN A 82 -1.01 -12.71 7.10
N LYS A 83 -0.78 -12.10 8.25
CA LYS A 83 -1.70 -11.11 8.83
C LYS A 83 -1.88 -9.90 7.89
N ILE A 84 -0.79 -9.38 7.36
CA ILE A 84 -0.82 -8.24 6.42
C ILE A 84 -1.50 -8.64 5.11
N VAL A 85 -1.15 -9.78 4.54
CA VAL A 85 -1.76 -10.26 3.29
C VAL A 85 -3.27 -10.45 3.47
N THR A 86 -3.71 -11.02 4.59
CA THR A 86 -5.13 -11.18 4.91
C THR A 86 -5.81 -9.81 5.05
N ALA A 87 -5.18 -8.86 5.72
CA ALA A 87 -5.73 -7.52 5.86
C ALA A 87 -5.93 -6.84 4.49
N LEU A 88 -4.91 -6.88 3.64
CA LEU A 88 -4.99 -6.26 2.30
C LEU A 88 -6.03 -6.96 1.41
N HIS A 89 -6.01 -8.27 1.37
CA HIS A 89 -6.87 -9.05 0.48
C HIS A 89 -8.32 -9.14 0.97
N ASP A 90 -8.52 -9.48 2.25
CA ASP A 90 -9.85 -9.78 2.79
C ASP A 90 -10.49 -8.58 3.49
N THR A 91 -9.77 -7.91 4.38
CA THR A 91 -10.34 -6.82 5.19
C THR A 91 -10.58 -5.57 4.35
N PHE A 92 -9.59 -5.15 3.58
CA PHE A 92 -9.68 -3.92 2.78
C PHE A 92 -10.06 -4.17 1.32
N SER A 93 -10.12 -5.42 0.90
CA SER A 93 -10.46 -5.82 -0.48
C SER A 93 -9.65 -5.06 -1.54
N VAL A 94 -8.34 -4.92 -1.30
CA VAL A 94 -7.43 -4.29 -2.25
C VAL A 94 -7.45 -5.08 -3.56
N GLN A 95 -7.58 -4.40 -4.69
CA GLN A 95 -7.72 -5.09 -5.97
C GLN A 95 -6.37 -5.52 -6.53
N TYR A 96 -5.41 -4.61 -6.63
CA TYR A 96 -4.09 -4.86 -7.20
C TYR A 96 -2.99 -4.47 -6.25
N VAL A 97 -1.92 -5.24 -6.24
CA VAL A 97 -0.69 -4.92 -5.49
C VAL A 97 0.51 -4.96 -6.42
N ALA A 98 1.39 -3.98 -6.30
CA ALA A 98 2.64 -3.88 -7.02
C ALA A 98 3.77 -3.63 -6.01
N PRO A 99 4.12 -4.64 -5.20
CA PRO A 99 5.12 -4.46 -4.15
C PRO A 99 6.53 -4.40 -4.72
N GLY A 100 7.37 -3.62 -4.05
CA GLY A 100 8.77 -3.48 -4.45
C GLY A 100 9.65 -3.13 -3.25
N HIS A 101 10.86 -2.67 -3.51
CA HIS A 101 11.81 -2.14 -2.54
C HIS A 101 12.01 -3.10 -1.35
N CYS A 102 11.60 -2.73 -0.13
CA CYS A 102 11.84 -3.45 1.12
C CYS A 102 10.81 -4.53 1.46
N THR A 103 10.04 -5.03 0.49
CA THR A 103 8.99 -6.03 0.73
C THR A 103 9.56 -7.39 1.15
N GLY A 104 10.60 -7.88 0.47
CA GLY A 104 11.27 -9.14 0.77
C GLY A 104 10.64 -10.37 0.12
N GLU A 105 11.45 -11.39 -0.18
CA GLU A 105 11.03 -12.58 -0.93
C GLU A 105 9.86 -13.36 -0.32
N PRO A 106 9.82 -13.64 0.99
CA PRO A 106 8.68 -14.35 1.57
C PRO A 106 7.36 -13.60 1.40
N ALA A 107 7.40 -12.27 1.51
CA ALA A 107 6.22 -11.43 1.31
C ALA A 107 5.80 -11.37 -0.15
N PHE A 108 6.74 -11.27 -1.09
CA PHE A 108 6.44 -11.36 -2.52
C PHE A 108 5.71 -12.65 -2.85
N THR A 109 6.21 -13.78 -2.35
CA THR A 109 5.60 -15.09 -2.57
C THR A 109 4.17 -15.14 -2.02
N ALA A 110 3.96 -14.67 -0.79
CA ALA A 110 2.66 -14.66 -0.15
C ALA A 110 1.66 -13.76 -0.89
N LEU A 111 2.08 -12.57 -1.30
CA LEU A 111 1.26 -11.63 -2.06
C LEU A 111 0.90 -12.19 -3.44
N LYS A 112 1.87 -12.77 -4.12
CA LYS A 112 1.64 -13.38 -5.43
C LYS A 112 0.65 -14.54 -5.35
N LYS A 113 0.73 -15.35 -4.31
CA LYS A 113 -0.20 -16.45 -4.07
C LYS A 113 -1.62 -15.93 -3.80
N ALA A 114 -1.76 -14.89 -2.99
CA ALA A 114 -3.06 -14.34 -2.60
C ALA A 114 -3.73 -13.56 -3.74
N PHE A 115 -2.97 -12.75 -4.46
CA PHE A 115 -3.52 -11.84 -5.49
C PHE A 115 -3.53 -12.44 -6.90
N GLY A 116 -2.73 -13.46 -7.19
CA GLY A 116 -2.70 -14.09 -8.50
C GLY A 116 -2.42 -13.09 -9.63
N ASP A 117 -3.33 -13.00 -10.60
CA ASP A 117 -3.20 -12.08 -11.75
C ASP A 117 -3.29 -10.59 -11.36
N ARG A 118 -3.70 -10.31 -10.14
CA ARG A 118 -3.77 -8.95 -9.59
C ARG A 118 -2.49 -8.54 -8.85
N TYR A 119 -1.48 -9.41 -8.87
CA TYR A 119 -0.12 -9.07 -8.46
C TYR A 119 0.63 -8.53 -9.68
N LEU A 120 1.09 -7.27 -9.58
CA LEU A 120 1.79 -6.60 -10.67
C LEU A 120 3.28 -6.49 -10.36
N PHE A 121 4.12 -6.67 -11.37
CA PHE A 121 5.55 -6.48 -11.25
C PHE A 121 5.88 -4.98 -11.33
N ALA A 122 6.47 -4.44 -10.27
CA ALA A 122 6.84 -3.02 -10.17
C ALA A 122 8.36 -2.84 -10.10
N GLY A 123 9.10 -3.52 -10.96
CA GLY A 123 10.54 -3.34 -11.07
C GLY A 123 10.91 -2.03 -11.75
N LEU A 124 12.17 -1.62 -11.62
CA LEU A 124 12.66 -0.40 -12.24
C LEU A 124 12.40 -0.41 -13.75
N GLY A 125 11.78 0.66 -14.25
CA GLY A 125 11.42 0.78 -15.65
C GLY A 125 10.10 0.11 -16.05
N SER A 126 9.42 -0.56 -15.12
CA SER A 126 8.11 -1.14 -15.36
C SER A 126 7.03 -0.06 -15.51
N THR A 127 6.09 -0.30 -16.39
CA THR A 127 4.92 0.56 -16.54
C THR A 127 3.64 -0.26 -16.54
N PHE A 128 2.59 0.28 -15.97
CA PHE A 128 1.24 -0.26 -16.06
C PHE A 128 0.23 0.89 -16.08
N ALA A 129 -0.86 0.73 -16.82
CA ALA A 129 -1.84 1.78 -17.00
C ALA A 129 -2.99 1.61 -16.02
N LEU A 130 -3.49 2.74 -15.53
CA LEU A 130 -4.75 2.80 -14.81
C LEU A 130 -5.90 2.91 -15.81
N SER A 131 -7.03 2.35 -15.45
CA SER A 131 -8.27 2.54 -16.20
C SER A 131 -8.66 4.03 -16.18
N THR A 132 -8.92 4.63 -17.33
CA THR A 132 -9.09 6.09 -17.46
C THR A 132 -10.51 6.57 -17.49
N SER A 133 -11.49 5.72 -17.74
CA SER A 133 -12.89 6.08 -17.58
C SER A 133 -13.79 4.86 -17.53
N PRO A 134 -14.88 4.92 -16.75
CA PRO A 134 -16.02 4.06 -17.00
C PRO A 134 -16.70 4.55 -18.27
N ASP A 135 -16.74 3.75 -19.32
CA ASP A 135 -17.62 3.98 -20.43
C ASP A 135 -19.07 3.65 -20.03
#